data_8392e694a286c55e4683ee64977060ba
#
_entry.id   8392e694a286c55e4683ee64977060ba
#
_cell.length_a   1.000
_cell.length_b   1.000
_cell.length_c   1.000
_cell.angle_alpha   90.00
_cell.angle_beta   90.00
_cell.angle_gamma   90.00
#
_symmetry.space_group_name_H-M   'P 1'
#
loop_
_entity.id
_entity.type
_entity.pdbx_description
1 polymer ?
#
loop_
_entity_poly.entity_id
_entity_poly.type
_entity_poly.pdbx_seq_one_letter_code
_entity_poly.pdbx_strand_id
1 'polypeptide(L)'
;MREQVAHIKVAKPTLAPFGFVSYCVRNAEDCRTLSGPDSVKWTHATLRELRRVNYQVNRSMRPRNEAQGKDQWRADVESGDCEDYVLTKRRELIRRGFPATAMRIAVVKTPNDVGHAVLVVSTSRGDVVLDNRTNGIVNWYETDLRWVMIQSGGNPLYWSEVDTSGNQGA
;
A
#
# COMPACT_ATOMS: atom_id res chain seq x y z
N MET A 1 1.70 12.80 -26.95
CA MET A 1 1.93 12.68 -25.47
C MET A 1 1.13 11.49 -24.99
N ARG A 2 1.82 10.45 -24.53
CA ARG A 2 1.10 9.36 -23.85
C ARG A 2 0.58 9.94 -22.54
N GLU A 3 -0.72 9.95 -22.38
CA GLU A 3 -1.32 10.21 -21.09
C GLU A 3 -0.77 9.17 -20.14
N GLN A 4 0.10 9.59 -19.24
CA GLN A 4 0.61 8.71 -18.20
C GLN A 4 -0.57 8.29 -17.35
N VAL A 5 -0.73 6.99 -17.16
CA VAL A 5 -1.79 6.45 -16.32
C VAL A 5 -1.48 6.83 -14.87
N ALA A 6 -2.08 7.94 -14.42
CA ALA A 6 -1.84 8.46 -13.08
C ALA A 6 -2.37 7.51 -11.99
N HIS A 7 -3.40 6.74 -12.30
CA HIS A 7 -4.00 5.78 -11.40
C HIS A 7 -3.74 4.33 -11.84
N ILE A 8 -3.49 3.46 -10.88
CA ILE A 8 -3.30 2.04 -11.11
C ILE A 8 -4.59 1.44 -11.67
N LYS A 9 -4.46 0.74 -12.79
CA LYS A 9 -5.55 -0.04 -13.39
C LYS A 9 -5.43 -1.50 -12.95
N VAL A 10 -6.57 -2.11 -12.69
CA VAL A 10 -6.62 -3.51 -12.30
C VAL A 10 -7.09 -4.39 -13.45
N ALA A 11 -6.61 -5.63 -13.45
CA ALA A 11 -7.04 -6.67 -14.38
C ALA A 11 -8.08 -7.58 -13.70
N LYS A 12 -7.87 -8.89 -13.72
CA LYS A 12 -8.83 -9.83 -13.14
C LYS A 12 -8.73 -9.91 -11.62
N PRO A 13 -9.83 -10.29 -10.93
CA PRO A 13 -9.80 -10.55 -9.50
C PRO A 13 -8.83 -11.68 -9.17
N THR A 14 -8.22 -11.61 -7.99
CA THR A 14 -7.34 -12.63 -7.45
C THR A 14 -7.60 -12.80 -5.96
N LEU A 15 -7.03 -13.84 -5.36
CA LEU A 15 -7.15 -14.07 -3.93
C LEU A 15 -6.29 -13.08 -3.16
N ALA A 16 -6.81 -12.62 -2.02
CA ALA A 16 -6.01 -11.86 -1.07
C ALA A 16 -4.83 -12.70 -0.57
N PRO A 17 -3.69 -12.08 -0.23
CA PRO A 17 -2.60 -12.82 0.42
C PRO A 17 -3.09 -13.51 1.68
N PHE A 18 -2.65 -14.75 1.90
CA PHE A 18 -3.10 -15.55 3.03
C PHE A 18 -2.79 -14.85 4.37
N GLY A 19 -1.61 -14.24 4.49
CA GLY A 19 -1.23 -13.49 5.70
C GLY A 19 -2.16 -12.32 5.99
N PHE A 20 -2.68 -11.66 4.95
CA PHE A 20 -3.65 -10.59 5.12
C PHE A 20 -5.01 -11.12 5.58
N VAL A 21 -5.48 -12.24 5.03
CA VAL A 21 -6.73 -12.88 5.48
C VAL A 21 -6.61 -13.25 6.96
N SER A 22 -5.50 -13.84 7.38
CA SER A 22 -5.23 -14.16 8.78
C SER A 22 -5.21 -12.90 9.68
N TYR A 23 -4.64 -11.81 9.17
CA TYR A 23 -4.65 -10.52 9.85
C TYR A 23 -6.08 -10.04 10.09
N CYS A 24 -6.96 -10.16 9.12
CA CYS A 24 -8.35 -9.74 9.21
C CYS A 24 -9.13 -10.55 10.25
N VAL A 25 -8.81 -11.82 10.44
CA VAL A 25 -9.43 -12.62 11.50
C VAL A 25 -9.12 -12.05 12.89
N ARG A 26 -7.91 -11.56 13.08
CA ARG A 26 -7.45 -10.97 14.35
C ARG A 26 -7.76 -9.48 14.48
N ASN A 27 -8.01 -8.79 13.38
CA ASN A 27 -8.19 -7.34 13.31
C ASN A 27 -9.37 -7.00 12.39
N ALA A 28 -10.55 -7.51 12.70
CA ALA A 28 -11.75 -7.38 11.87
C ALA A 28 -12.10 -5.92 11.56
N GLU A 29 -11.81 -5.00 12.48
CA GLU A 29 -12.03 -3.57 12.31
C GLU A 29 -11.31 -3.00 11.08
N ASP A 30 -10.09 -3.47 10.82
CA ASP A 30 -9.26 -2.98 9.72
C ASP A 30 -9.69 -3.53 8.35
N CYS A 31 -10.60 -4.49 8.33
CA CYS A 31 -10.99 -5.22 7.13
C CYS A 31 -12.47 -5.05 6.78
N ARG A 32 -13.15 -4.10 7.40
CA ARG A 32 -14.56 -3.83 7.09
C ARG A 32 -14.71 -3.27 5.68
N THR A 33 -15.83 -3.65 5.06
CA THR A 33 -16.29 -2.95 3.87
C THR A 33 -16.69 -1.53 4.26
N LEU A 34 -16.13 -0.55 3.58
CA LEU A 34 -16.36 0.86 3.88
C LEU A 34 -16.81 1.59 2.61
N SER A 35 -17.60 2.62 2.80
CA SER A 35 -17.90 3.61 1.78
C SER A 35 -17.27 4.94 2.16
N GLY A 36 -16.89 5.72 1.17
CA GLY A 36 -16.23 7.02 1.38
C GLY A 36 -15.51 7.47 0.12
N PRO A 37 -14.77 8.58 0.21
CA PRO A 37 -13.99 9.06 -0.92
C PRO A 37 -12.97 8.03 -1.37
N ASP A 38 -12.84 7.83 -2.67
CA ASP A 38 -11.85 6.92 -3.25
C ASP A 38 -10.50 7.60 -3.54
N SER A 39 -10.40 8.89 -3.27
CA SER A 39 -9.16 9.66 -3.38
C SER A 39 -9.15 10.83 -2.42
N VAL A 40 -7.96 11.34 -2.15
CA VAL A 40 -7.77 12.58 -1.39
C VAL A 40 -7.31 13.69 -2.33
N LYS A 41 -7.63 14.93 -1.98
CA LYS A 41 -7.19 16.08 -2.76
C LYS A 41 -5.68 16.26 -2.60
N TRP A 42 -4.98 16.36 -3.73
CA TRP A 42 -3.54 16.64 -3.70
C TRP A 42 -3.29 18.11 -3.32
N THR A 43 -2.67 18.31 -2.19
CA THR A 43 -2.26 19.64 -1.70
C THR A 43 -0.87 19.52 -1.07
N HIS A 44 -0.22 20.66 -0.83
CA HIS A 44 1.03 20.65 -0.07
C HIS A 44 0.86 20.05 1.34
N ALA A 45 -0.31 20.29 1.96
CA ALA A 45 -0.61 19.71 3.27
C ALA A 45 -0.74 18.19 3.19
N THR A 46 -1.43 17.65 2.19
CA THR A 46 -1.55 16.22 1.96
C THR A 46 -0.18 15.58 1.77
N LEU A 47 0.65 16.12 0.88
CA LEU A 47 1.99 15.61 0.63
C LEU A 47 2.82 15.63 1.90
N ARG A 48 2.76 16.71 2.67
CA ARG A 48 3.50 16.86 3.92
C ARG A 48 3.11 15.80 4.95
N GLU A 49 1.80 15.53 5.09
CA GLU A 49 1.31 14.49 6.00
C GLU A 49 1.74 13.08 5.54
N LEU A 50 1.64 12.77 4.27
CA LEU A 50 2.08 11.49 3.73
C LEU A 50 3.59 11.27 3.96
N ARG A 51 4.40 12.30 3.69
CA ARG A 51 5.85 12.25 3.95
C ARG A 51 6.14 12.03 5.43
N ARG A 52 5.43 12.75 6.29
CA ARG A 52 5.61 12.65 7.74
C ARG A 52 5.32 11.24 8.23
N VAL A 53 4.19 10.67 7.85
CA VAL A 53 3.81 9.31 8.26
C VAL A 53 4.80 8.29 7.72
N ASN A 54 5.15 8.38 6.45
CA ASN A 54 6.11 7.45 5.85
C ASN A 54 7.44 7.49 6.61
N TYR A 55 7.99 8.68 6.82
CA TYR A 55 9.26 8.88 7.53
C TYR A 55 9.18 8.38 8.98
N GLN A 56 8.14 8.77 9.73
CA GLN A 56 8.02 8.44 11.14
C GLN A 56 7.88 6.94 11.36
N VAL A 57 7.05 6.28 10.57
CA VAL A 57 6.87 4.83 10.68
C VAL A 57 8.14 4.10 10.25
N ASN A 58 8.74 4.50 9.14
CA ASN A 58 10.00 3.90 8.68
C ASN A 58 11.09 3.99 9.75
N ARG A 59 11.14 5.10 10.47
CA ARG A 59 12.14 5.32 11.52
C ARG A 59 11.80 4.64 12.84
N SER A 60 10.51 4.51 13.17
CA SER A 60 10.07 3.97 14.46
C SER A 60 10.14 2.45 14.56
N MET A 61 10.13 1.77 13.43
CA MET A 61 10.18 0.31 13.38
C MET A 61 11.56 -0.16 13.00
N ARG A 62 11.99 -1.25 13.63
CA ARG A 62 13.23 -1.94 13.25
C ARG A 62 12.89 -2.99 12.20
N PRO A 63 13.63 -3.03 11.08
CA PRO A 63 13.45 -4.08 10.08
C PRO A 63 13.66 -5.46 10.69
N ARG A 64 12.79 -6.39 10.35
CA ARG A 64 12.86 -7.78 10.79
C ARG A 64 12.35 -8.65 9.67
N ASN A 65 13.19 -9.57 9.20
CA ASN A 65 12.75 -10.61 8.29
C ASN A 65 12.10 -11.73 9.10
N GLU A 66 10.88 -12.11 8.73
CA GLU A 66 10.23 -13.23 9.36
C GLU A 66 10.91 -14.54 8.95
N ALA A 67 10.94 -15.50 9.89
CA ALA A 67 11.41 -16.82 9.60
C ALA A 67 10.52 -17.46 8.52
N GLN A 68 11.15 -18.22 7.63
CA GLN A 68 10.47 -18.89 6.53
C GLN A 68 9.26 -19.70 7.05
N GLY A 69 8.06 -19.45 6.50
CA GLY A 69 6.82 -20.09 6.93
C GLY A 69 6.02 -19.37 8.00
N LYS A 70 6.49 -18.21 8.48
CA LYS A 70 5.80 -17.40 9.48
C LYS A 70 5.48 -16.01 8.92
N ASP A 71 4.67 -15.98 7.89
CA ASP A 71 4.17 -14.72 7.30
C ASP A 71 3.02 -14.18 8.17
N GLN A 72 3.38 -13.46 9.24
CA GLN A 72 2.41 -12.88 10.17
C GLN A 72 2.35 -11.37 10.00
N TRP A 73 1.27 -10.90 9.45
CA TRP A 73 1.00 -9.47 9.28
C TRP A 73 0.55 -8.85 10.59
N ARG A 74 1.18 -7.74 10.97
CA ARG A 74 0.89 -7.05 12.23
C ARG A 74 0.97 -5.54 12.04
N ALA A 75 0.15 -4.82 12.81
CA ALA A 75 0.21 -3.36 12.86
C ALA A 75 0.72 -2.90 14.24
N ASP A 76 1.22 -1.66 14.29
CA ASP A 76 1.66 -0.98 15.51
C ASP A 76 2.68 -1.79 16.34
N VAL A 77 3.67 -2.38 15.67
CA VAL A 77 4.73 -3.17 16.30
C VAL A 77 6.06 -2.41 16.31
N GLU A 78 6.96 -2.75 17.22
CA GLU A 78 8.28 -2.10 17.33
C GLU A 78 9.29 -2.60 16.29
N SER A 79 9.09 -3.80 15.78
CA SER A 79 9.90 -4.36 14.71
C SER A 79 9.02 -5.19 13.79
N GLY A 80 9.31 -5.19 12.49
CA GLY A 80 8.49 -5.89 11.53
C GLY A 80 9.10 -5.95 10.14
N ASP A 81 8.40 -6.61 9.23
CA ASP A 81 8.71 -6.64 7.82
C ASP A 81 7.84 -5.65 7.03
N CYS A 82 7.90 -5.70 5.71
CA CYS A 82 7.23 -4.71 4.86
C CYS A 82 5.72 -4.64 5.08
N GLU A 83 5.05 -5.75 5.34
CA GLU A 83 3.61 -5.80 5.59
C GLU A 83 3.25 -5.08 6.89
N ASP A 84 4.07 -5.25 7.92
CA ASP A 84 3.85 -4.59 9.21
C ASP A 84 3.99 -3.07 9.09
N TYR A 85 4.96 -2.59 8.29
CA TYR A 85 5.10 -1.16 7.98
C TYR A 85 3.84 -0.63 7.28
N VAL A 86 3.33 -1.35 6.28
CA VAL A 86 2.15 -0.94 5.51
C VAL A 86 0.92 -0.82 6.40
N LEU A 87 0.67 -1.82 7.24
CA LEU A 87 -0.48 -1.83 8.14
C LEU A 87 -0.40 -0.70 9.16
N THR A 88 0.78 -0.45 9.70
CA THR A 88 1.01 0.64 10.66
C THR A 88 0.80 2.01 10.02
N LYS A 89 1.32 2.22 8.81
CA LYS A 89 1.12 3.48 8.08
C LYS A 89 -0.36 3.72 7.79
N ARG A 90 -1.07 2.67 7.36
CA ARG A 90 -2.51 2.77 7.08
C ARG A 90 -3.28 3.21 8.33
N ARG A 91 -3.06 2.58 9.47
CA ARG A 91 -3.70 2.97 10.74
C ARG A 91 -3.37 4.41 11.11
N GLU A 92 -2.12 4.81 11.00
CA GLU A 92 -1.69 6.16 11.35
C GLU A 92 -2.36 7.22 10.47
N LEU A 93 -2.47 6.97 9.17
CA LEU A 93 -3.15 7.88 8.25
C LEU A 93 -4.64 7.98 8.55
N ILE A 94 -5.30 6.87 8.91
CA ILE A 94 -6.70 6.88 9.33
C ILE A 94 -6.87 7.75 10.59
N ARG A 95 -5.98 7.62 11.57
CA ARG A 95 -5.99 8.46 12.77
C ARG A 95 -5.86 9.94 12.44
N ARG A 96 -5.17 10.28 11.37
CA ARG A 96 -4.97 11.66 10.90
C ARG A 96 -6.08 12.16 9.97
N GLY A 97 -7.13 11.36 9.77
CA GLY A 97 -8.30 11.77 9.00
C GLY A 97 -8.29 11.37 7.53
N PHE A 98 -7.31 10.61 7.07
CA PHE A 98 -7.33 10.08 5.71
C PHE A 98 -8.41 8.99 5.57
N PRO A 99 -9.21 9.04 4.49
CA PRO A 99 -10.23 8.02 4.29
C PRO A 99 -9.58 6.66 3.95
N ALA A 100 -10.01 5.63 4.67
CA ALA A 100 -9.51 4.27 4.42
C ALA A 100 -9.80 3.80 2.98
N THR A 101 -10.89 4.28 2.39
CA THR A 101 -11.30 3.96 1.02
C THR A 101 -10.36 4.54 -0.05
N ALA A 102 -9.52 5.49 0.29
CA ALA A 102 -8.49 6.04 -0.61
C ALA A 102 -7.14 5.32 -0.47
N MET A 103 -7.03 4.32 0.39
CA MET A 103 -5.79 3.60 0.64
C MET A 103 -5.92 2.13 0.26
N ARG A 104 -4.90 1.60 -0.38
CA ARG A 104 -4.86 0.21 -0.85
C ARG A 104 -3.49 -0.38 -0.60
N ILE A 105 -3.45 -1.59 -0.06
CA ILE A 105 -2.21 -2.35 0.06
C ILE A 105 -1.94 -3.02 -1.28
N ALA A 106 -0.69 -2.95 -1.73
CA ALA A 106 -0.26 -3.61 -2.95
C ALA A 106 0.88 -4.58 -2.67
N VAL A 107 0.84 -5.72 -3.34
CA VAL A 107 1.95 -6.68 -3.38
C VAL A 107 2.71 -6.45 -4.68
N VAL A 108 4.01 -6.31 -4.54
CA VAL A 108 4.91 -5.96 -5.62
C VAL A 108 6.16 -6.83 -5.52
N LYS A 109 7.06 -6.70 -6.49
CA LYS A 109 8.40 -7.27 -6.43
C LYS A 109 9.45 -6.18 -6.61
N THR A 110 10.51 -6.29 -5.82
CA THR A 110 11.66 -5.39 -5.93
C THR A 110 12.49 -5.71 -7.18
N PRO A 111 13.45 -4.86 -7.57
CA PRO A 111 14.34 -5.16 -8.70
C PRO A 111 15.09 -6.49 -8.56
N ASN A 112 15.34 -6.93 -7.34
CA ASN A 112 15.97 -8.23 -7.06
C ASN A 112 14.99 -9.42 -7.06
N ASP A 113 13.76 -9.21 -7.54
CA ASP A 113 12.70 -10.21 -7.61
C ASP A 113 12.25 -10.74 -6.24
N VAL A 114 12.38 -9.91 -5.22
CA VAL A 114 11.92 -10.23 -3.86
C VAL A 114 10.51 -9.70 -3.65
N GLY A 115 9.63 -10.53 -3.09
CA GLY A 115 8.27 -10.12 -2.70
C GLY A 115 8.31 -8.98 -1.70
N HIS A 116 7.42 -7.98 -1.90
CA HIS A 116 7.39 -6.76 -1.11
C HIS A 116 5.97 -6.20 -1.06
N ALA A 117 5.66 -5.43 -0.05
CA ALA A 117 4.38 -4.77 0.07
C ALA A 117 4.56 -3.27 0.30
N VAL A 118 3.66 -2.49 -0.27
CA VAL A 118 3.65 -1.03 -0.14
C VAL A 118 2.23 -0.54 0.08
N LEU A 119 2.09 0.65 0.65
CA LEU A 119 0.81 1.34 0.75
C LEU A 119 0.65 2.31 -0.41
N VAL A 120 -0.49 2.23 -1.07
CA VAL A 120 -0.88 3.13 -2.14
C VAL A 120 -1.95 4.07 -1.63
N VAL A 121 -1.77 5.37 -1.83
CA VAL A 121 -2.77 6.39 -1.52
C VAL A 121 -3.22 7.03 -2.83
N SER A 122 -4.51 6.94 -3.10
CA SER A 122 -5.10 7.57 -4.29
C SER A 122 -5.34 9.05 -4.03
N THR A 123 -4.86 9.88 -4.93
CA THR A 123 -5.00 11.33 -4.85
C THR A 123 -5.64 11.88 -6.12
N SER A 124 -6.06 13.13 -6.08
CA SER A 124 -6.61 13.81 -7.26
C SER A 124 -5.60 13.93 -8.41
N ARG A 125 -4.32 13.69 -8.18
CA ARG A 125 -3.26 13.71 -9.19
C ARG A 125 -2.68 12.33 -9.51
N GLY A 126 -3.26 11.26 -8.97
CA GLY A 126 -2.81 9.91 -9.21
C GLY A 126 -2.47 9.16 -7.93
N ASP A 127 -2.02 7.94 -8.10
CA ASP A 127 -1.68 7.05 -7.00
C ASP A 127 -0.22 7.25 -6.59
N VAL A 128 0.00 7.47 -5.31
CA VAL A 128 1.33 7.65 -4.72
C VAL A 128 1.65 6.51 -3.77
N VAL A 129 2.93 6.27 -3.56
CA VAL A 129 3.42 5.07 -2.86
C VAL A 129 4.18 5.48 -1.59
N LEU A 130 3.84 4.79 -0.49
CA LEU A 130 4.59 4.81 0.76
C LEU A 130 5.29 3.47 0.90
N ASP A 131 6.61 3.50 0.90
CA ASP A 131 7.49 2.32 0.91
C ASP A 131 8.47 2.43 2.08
N ASN A 132 8.70 1.32 2.80
CA ASN A 132 9.67 1.31 3.90
C ASN A 132 11.13 1.35 3.42
N ARG A 133 11.37 1.15 2.12
CA ARG A 133 12.71 1.25 1.53
C ARG A 133 13.15 2.69 1.26
N THR A 134 12.20 3.64 1.26
CA THR A 134 12.50 5.05 0.98
C THR A 134 11.56 5.96 1.77
N ASN A 135 12.05 7.14 2.12
CA ASN A 135 11.25 8.13 2.86
C ASN A 135 10.45 9.06 1.95
N GLY A 136 10.81 9.15 0.68
CA GLY A 136 10.11 9.99 -0.29
C GLY A 136 8.77 9.41 -0.70
N ILE A 137 7.88 10.27 -1.17
CA ILE A 137 6.61 9.88 -1.75
C ILE A 137 6.76 9.97 -3.27
N VAL A 138 6.49 8.88 -3.98
CA VAL A 138 6.65 8.81 -5.44
C VAL A 138 5.36 8.31 -6.09
N ASN A 139 5.15 8.72 -7.33
CA ASN A 139 4.06 8.17 -8.13
C ASN A 139 4.31 6.69 -8.40
N TRP A 140 3.24 5.91 -8.45
CA TRP A 140 3.37 4.46 -8.62
C TRP A 140 4.15 4.07 -9.88
N TYR A 141 3.98 4.82 -10.98
CA TYR A 141 4.63 4.53 -12.27
C TYR A 141 6.10 4.98 -12.31
N GLU A 142 6.56 5.73 -11.31
CA GLU A 142 7.97 6.17 -11.16
C GLU A 142 8.77 5.28 -10.21
N THR A 143 8.13 4.24 -9.64
CA THR A 143 8.83 3.31 -8.76
C THR A 143 9.67 2.31 -9.56
N ASP A 144 10.64 1.70 -8.89
CA ASP A 144 11.44 0.60 -9.43
C ASP A 144 10.75 -0.77 -9.25
N LEU A 145 9.48 -0.77 -8.86
CA LEU A 145 8.74 -1.96 -8.46
C LEU A 145 8.04 -2.62 -9.65
N ARG A 146 7.95 -3.93 -9.61
CA ARG A 146 7.09 -4.70 -10.51
C ARG A 146 5.78 -4.99 -9.78
N TRP A 147 4.67 -4.50 -10.31
CA TRP A 147 3.37 -4.56 -9.66
C TRP A 147 2.69 -5.89 -9.93
N VAL A 148 2.15 -6.52 -8.90
CA VAL A 148 1.55 -7.86 -8.96
C VAL A 148 0.05 -7.78 -8.70
N MET A 149 -0.36 -7.40 -7.48
CA MET A 149 -1.76 -7.33 -7.10
C MET A 149 -2.01 -6.16 -6.16
N ILE A 150 -3.24 -5.72 -6.09
CA ILE A 150 -3.64 -4.60 -5.26
C ILE A 150 -5.03 -4.81 -4.68
N GLN A 151 -5.20 -4.31 -3.48
CA GLN A 151 -6.45 -4.32 -2.73
C GLN A 151 -7.47 -3.35 -3.33
N SER A 152 -8.76 -3.67 -3.20
CA SER A 152 -9.83 -2.70 -3.46
C SER A 152 -9.94 -1.71 -2.30
N GLY A 153 -10.17 -0.44 -2.60
CA GLY A 153 -10.32 0.59 -1.58
C GLY A 153 -11.58 0.43 -0.72
N GLY A 154 -12.67 -0.03 -1.32
CA GLY A 154 -13.95 -0.17 -0.62
C GLY A 154 -14.11 -1.49 0.14
N ASN A 155 -13.42 -2.53 -0.29
CA ASN A 155 -13.46 -3.83 0.37
C ASN A 155 -12.05 -4.40 0.49
N PRO A 156 -11.47 -4.36 1.70
CA PRO A 156 -10.09 -4.79 1.91
C PRO A 156 -9.80 -6.25 1.58
N LEU A 157 -10.81 -7.12 1.56
CA LEU A 157 -10.65 -8.54 1.21
C LEU A 157 -10.72 -8.82 -0.29
N TYR A 158 -11.09 -7.81 -1.09
CA TYR A 158 -11.13 -7.94 -2.54
C TYR A 158 -9.82 -7.44 -3.14
N TRP A 159 -9.15 -8.33 -3.85
CA TRP A 159 -7.88 -8.05 -4.50
C TRP A 159 -7.97 -8.34 -5.99
N SER A 160 -7.19 -7.63 -6.77
CA SER A 160 -7.11 -7.82 -8.22
C SER A 160 -5.65 -7.79 -8.67
N GLU A 161 -5.37 -8.48 -9.75
CA GLU A 161 -4.07 -8.33 -10.41
C GLU A 161 -3.95 -6.89 -10.95
N VAL A 162 -2.76 -6.32 -10.90
CA VAL A 162 -2.49 -5.03 -11.51
C VAL A 162 -2.35 -5.22 -13.01
N ASP A 163 -3.02 -4.36 -13.78
CA ASP A 163 -2.86 -4.34 -15.22
C ASP A 163 -1.52 -3.67 -15.58
N THR A 164 -0.59 -4.48 -16.07
CA THR A 164 0.74 -4.02 -16.48
C THR A 164 0.91 -3.90 -17.99
N SER A 165 -0.13 -4.17 -18.76
CA SER A 165 -0.07 -4.23 -20.21
C SER A 165 0.31 -2.89 -20.88
N GLY A 166 0.08 -1.76 -20.20
CA GLY A 166 0.41 -0.43 -20.72
C GLY A 166 1.73 0.16 -20.21
N ASN A 167 2.36 -0.42 -19.20
CA ASN A 167 3.50 0.17 -18.49
C ASN A 167 4.79 -0.66 -18.49
N GLN A 168 4.78 -1.83 -19.09
CA GLN A 168 5.99 -2.66 -19.24
C GLN A 168 6.64 -2.42 -20.60
N GLY A 169 6.70 -1.22 -21.01
CA GLY A 169 7.41 -0.85 -22.22
C GLY A 169 8.68 -0.11 -21.85
N ALA A 170 9.74 -0.84 -21.93
CA ALA A 170 11.11 -0.37 -21.85
C ALA A 170 11.79 -0.56 -20.55
#